data_a2a59b7d1420687eeb9323a3ee58b454
#
_entry.id   a2a59b7d1420687eeb9323a3ee58b454
#
_cell.length_a   1.000
_cell.length_b   1.000
_cell.length_c   1.000
_cell.angle_alpha   90.00
_cell.angle_beta   90.00
_cell.angle_gamma   90.00
#
_symmetry.space_group_name_H-M   'P 1'
#
loop_
_entity.id
_entity.type
_entity.pdbx_description
1 polymer ?
#
loop_
_entity_poly.entity_id
_entity_poly.type
_entity_poly.pdbx_seq_one_letter_code
_entity_poly.pdbx_strand_id
1 'polypeptide(L)'
;QAQSPDSGKEMNIDEIINEVVKFKNCYRITITGGEPLLQEAELEELVNRLSMEYDISIETNGAHPIKKSWPVSWVVDYKCSSSGMKKKMLLKNYKVVGTHDIIKFVIGDKQDFEDAVYLISRGASIDPVYAFSPMFKDGKPVVEINELLKWIEEEEALEYLRIVINVQIHKFLNIA
;
A
#
# COMPACT_ATOMS: atom_id res chain seq x y z
N GLN A 1 -3.26 8.65 9.76
CA GLN A 1 -3.97 8.27 10.99
C GLN A 1 -5.14 7.39 10.55
N ALA A 2 -5.21 6.14 11.07
CA ALA A 2 -6.43 5.36 10.91
C ALA A 2 -7.55 6.15 11.58
N GLN A 3 -8.58 6.48 10.82
CA GLN A 3 -9.77 7.11 11.39
C GLN A 3 -10.40 6.13 12.38
N SER A 4 -10.98 6.65 13.46
CA SER A 4 -11.75 5.82 14.38
C SER A 4 -12.86 5.09 13.62
N PRO A 5 -13.15 3.81 13.91
CA PRO A 5 -14.30 3.11 13.32
C PRO A 5 -15.60 3.89 13.43
N ASP A 6 -15.73 4.71 14.48
CA ASP A 6 -16.92 5.53 14.75
C ASP A 6 -16.99 6.83 13.92
N SER A 7 -16.00 7.13 13.10
CA SER A 7 -15.97 8.38 12.29
C SER A 7 -16.46 8.18 10.85
N GLY A 8 -16.74 6.96 10.44
CA GLY A 8 -17.22 6.62 9.11
C GLY A 8 -18.73 6.88 8.95
N LYS A 9 -19.16 7.17 7.72
CA LYS A 9 -20.56 7.12 7.32
C LYS A 9 -20.85 5.71 6.82
N GLU A 10 -21.86 5.05 7.39
CA GLU A 10 -22.36 3.80 6.84
C GLU A 10 -23.05 4.08 5.49
N MET A 11 -22.66 3.31 4.47
CA MET A 11 -23.20 3.39 3.13
C MET A 11 -23.34 2.01 2.54
N ASN A 12 -24.44 1.74 1.84
CA ASN A 12 -24.54 0.52 1.04
C ASN A 12 -23.78 0.66 -0.30
N ILE A 13 -23.59 -0.44 -1.01
CA ILE A 13 -22.78 -0.47 -2.24
C ILE A 13 -23.38 0.43 -3.34
N ASP A 14 -24.71 0.50 -3.46
CA ASP A 14 -25.36 1.37 -4.45
C ASP A 14 -25.11 2.85 -4.15
N GLU A 15 -25.13 3.24 -2.89
CA GLU A 15 -24.80 4.59 -2.47
C GLU A 15 -23.33 4.92 -2.78
N ILE A 16 -22.39 4.00 -2.53
CA ILE A 16 -20.97 4.19 -2.84
C ILE A 16 -20.80 4.38 -4.35
N ILE A 17 -21.38 3.51 -5.17
CA ILE A 17 -21.31 3.61 -6.63
C ILE A 17 -21.89 4.92 -7.12
N ASN A 18 -23.03 5.35 -6.57
CA ASN A 18 -23.65 6.64 -6.92
C ASN A 18 -22.75 7.84 -6.59
N GLU A 19 -21.92 7.75 -5.54
CA GLU A 19 -20.92 8.79 -5.26
C GLU A 19 -19.75 8.73 -6.24
N VAL A 20 -19.26 7.55 -6.57
CA VAL A 20 -18.13 7.34 -7.50
C VAL A 20 -18.45 7.91 -8.89
N VAL A 21 -19.62 7.62 -9.45
CA VAL A 21 -20.00 8.05 -10.82
C VAL A 21 -20.16 9.57 -10.98
N LYS A 22 -20.20 10.33 -9.90
CA LYS A 22 -20.21 11.80 -9.96
C LYS A 22 -18.87 12.36 -10.47
N PHE A 23 -17.77 11.60 -10.35
CA PHE A 23 -16.43 12.00 -10.79
C PHE A 23 -16.18 11.62 -12.26
N LYS A 24 -16.81 12.33 -13.19
CA LYS A 24 -16.89 12.00 -14.62
C LYS A 24 -15.56 11.80 -15.37
N ASN A 25 -14.45 12.34 -14.88
CA ASN A 25 -13.14 12.29 -15.53
C ASN A 25 -12.13 11.47 -14.71
N CYS A 26 -12.58 10.66 -13.79
CA CYS A 26 -11.76 9.83 -12.94
C CYS A 26 -12.00 8.37 -13.31
N TYR A 27 -10.98 7.71 -13.86
CA TYR A 27 -11.04 6.29 -14.24
C TYR A 27 -10.25 5.39 -13.28
N ARG A 28 -9.64 5.97 -12.25
CA ARG A 28 -8.88 5.23 -11.24
C ARG A 28 -9.50 5.43 -9.88
N ILE A 29 -9.67 4.32 -9.17
CA ILE A 29 -10.22 4.28 -7.82
C ILE A 29 -9.19 3.63 -6.90
N THR A 30 -8.91 4.25 -5.78
CA THR A 30 -8.17 3.62 -4.69
C THR A 30 -9.12 3.35 -3.54
N ILE A 31 -9.25 2.07 -3.17
CA ILE A 31 -10.00 1.65 -2.01
C ILE A 31 -9.01 1.47 -0.87
N THR A 32 -9.20 2.26 0.16
CA THR A 32 -8.35 2.29 1.36
C THR A 32 -9.22 2.54 2.59
N GLY A 33 -8.62 2.68 3.75
CA GLY A 33 -9.37 2.99 4.98
C GLY A 33 -8.65 2.43 6.19
N GLY A 34 -9.39 1.86 7.18
CA GLY A 34 -8.78 1.13 8.27
C GLY A 34 -8.07 -0.14 7.75
N GLU A 35 -8.87 -1.11 7.33
CA GLU A 35 -8.43 -2.31 6.59
C GLU A 35 -9.59 -2.78 5.70
N PRO A 36 -9.54 -2.59 4.38
CA PRO A 36 -10.64 -2.94 3.48
C PRO A 36 -11.02 -4.43 3.52
N LEU A 37 -10.04 -5.32 3.71
CA LEU A 37 -10.26 -6.77 3.74
C LEU A 37 -11.03 -7.27 4.98
N LEU A 38 -11.34 -6.40 5.95
CA LEU A 38 -12.28 -6.72 7.03
C LEU A 38 -13.74 -6.75 6.56
N GLN A 39 -14.03 -6.13 5.40
CA GLN A 39 -15.34 -6.10 4.75
C GLN A 39 -15.26 -6.85 3.41
N GLU A 40 -14.71 -8.08 3.43
CA GLU A 40 -14.32 -8.84 2.23
C GLU A 40 -15.50 -9.05 1.26
N ALA A 41 -16.68 -9.41 1.77
CA ALA A 41 -17.84 -9.73 0.94
C ALA A 41 -18.38 -8.48 0.21
N GLU A 42 -18.52 -7.39 0.93
CA GLU A 42 -18.98 -6.10 0.38
C GLU A 42 -17.93 -5.52 -0.58
N LEU A 43 -16.65 -5.69 -0.24
CA LEU A 43 -15.56 -5.25 -1.09
C LEU A 43 -15.51 -6.04 -2.42
N GLU A 44 -15.73 -7.35 -2.39
CA GLU A 44 -15.79 -8.19 -3.59
C GLU A 44 -16.93 -7.77 -4.50
N GLU A 45 -18.12 -7.52 -3.96
CA GLU A 45 -19.25 -7.03 -4.73
C GLU A 45 -18.95 -5.65 -5.35
N LEU A 46 -18.40 -4.72 -4.59
CA LEU A 46 -18.03 -3.39 -5.06
C LEU A 46 -17.01 -3.46 -6.21
N VAL A 47 -15.96 -4.28 -6.05
CA VAL A 47 -14.94 -4.51 -7.09
C VAL A 47 -15.55 -5.08 -8.35
N ASN A 48 -16.38 -6.13 -8.25
CA ASN A 48 -17.01 -6.76 -9.40
C ASN A 48 -17.88 -5.79 -10.20
N ARG A 49 -18.55 -4.87 -9.52
CA ARG A 49 -19.43 -3.88 -10.15
C ARG A 49 -18.69 -2.72 -10.81
N LEU A 50 -17.55 -2.31 -10.25
CA LEU A 50 -16.80 -1.15 -10.74
C LEU A 50 -15.69 -1.50 -11.72
N SER A 51 -15.15 -2.72 -11.72
CA SER A 51 -13.97 -3.10 -12.49
C SER A 51 -14.13 -3.09 -14.01
N MET A 52 -15.38 -3.04 -14.53
CA MET A 52 -15.64 -2.91 -15.96
C MET A 52 -15.37 -1.51 -16.50
N GLU A 53 -15.43 -0.48 -15.64
CA GLU A 53 -15.31 0.93 -16.03
C GLU A 53 -14.12 1.64 -15.38
N TYR A 54 -13.57 1.05 -14.31
CA TYR A 54 -12.53 1.70 -13.50
C TYR A 54 -11.34 0.79 -13.28
N ASP A 55 -10.15 1.37 -13.30
CA ASP A 55 -8.92 0.77 -12.77
C ASP A 55 -8.95 0.87 -11.24
N ILE A 56 -9.02 -0.26 -10.56
CA ILE A 56 -9.15 -0.31 -9.10
C ILE A 56 -7.82 -0.70 -8.47
N SER A 57 -7.39 0.05 -7.47
CA SER A 57 -6.32 -0.35 -6.55
C SER A 57 -6.86 -0.50 -5.13
N ILE A 58 -6.37 -1.50 -4.40
CA ILE A 58 -6.73 -1.72 -3.00
C ILE A 58 -5.47 -1.61 -2.14
N GLU A 59 -5.49 -0.68 -1.19
CA GLU A 59 -4.43 -0.56 -0.17
C GLU A 59 -4.80 -1.37 1.06
N THR A 60 -3.94 -2.33 1.43
CA THR A 60 -4.11 -3.18 2.61
C THR A 60 -2.90 -3.14 3.52
N ASN A 61 -3.11 -3.33 4.81
CA ASN A 61 -2.06 -3.42 5.81
C ASN A 61 -1.25 -4.74 5.76
N GLY A 62 -1.59 -5.65 4.85
CA GLY A 62 -0.89 -6.93 4.64
C GLY A 62 -1.16 -8.02 5.67
N ALA A 63 -2.03 -7.80 6.65
CA ALA A 63 -2.38 -8.79 7.68
C ALA A 63 -3.48 -9.77 7.25
N HIS A 64 -4.19 -9.49 6.17
CA HIS A 64 -5.27 -10.31 5.63
C HIS A 64 -4.90 -10.86 4.24
N PRO A 65 -5.44 -12.05 3.84
CA PRO A 65 -5.11 -12.64 2.54
C PRO A 65 -5.61 -11.78 1.38
N ILE A 66 -4.72 -11.38 0.47
CA ILE A 66 -5.12 -10.74 -0.79
C ILE A 66 -5.75 -11.75 -1.75
N LYS A 67 -6.64 -11.27 -2.60
CA LYS A 67 -7.41 -12.09 -3.56
C LYS A 67 -6.89 -11.87 -4.98
N LYS A 68 -6.01 -12.74 -5.43
CA LYS A 68 -5.39 -12.61 -6.78
C LYS A 68 -6.39 -12.82 -7.94
N SER A 69 -7.55 -13.38 -7.67
CA SER A 69 -8.64 -13.52 -8.65
C SER A 69 -9.41 -12.21 -8.90
N TRP A 70 -9.28 -11.22 -8.01
CA TRP A 70 -9.96 -9.95 -8.18
C TRP A 70 -9.26 -9.11 -9.26
N PRO A 71 -10.00 -8.42 -10.12
CA PRO A 71 -9.46 -7.56 -11.18
C PRO A 71 -9.00 -6.21 -10.62
N VAL A 72 -8.01 -6.23 -9.75
CA VAL A 72 -7.48 -5.06 -9.05
C VAL A 72 -5.95 -5.11 -8.97
N SER A 73 -5.34 -3.95 -8.76
CA SER A 73 -3.94 -3.84 -8.34
C SER A 73 -3.88 -3.74 -6.82
N TRP A 74 -2.96 -4.48 -6.22
CA TRP A 74 -2.76 -4.47 -4.77
C TRP A 74 -1.63 -3.54 -4.37
N VAL A 75 -1.86 -2.70 -3.36
CA VAL A 75 -0.82 -1.97 -2.63
C VAL A 75 -0.75 -2.58 -1.24
N VAL A 76 0.27 -3.40 -1.01
CA VAL A 76 0.41 -4.18 0.22
C VAL A 76 1.48 -3.54 1.11
N ASP A 77 1.06 -2.95 2.22
CA ASP A 77 1.97 -2.41 3.22
C ASP A 77 2.74 -3.54 3.93
N TYR A 78 4.06 -3.47 3.97
CA TYR A 78 4.86 -4.30 4.86
C TYR A 78 5.26 -3.49 6.09
N LYS A 79 4.84 -3.94 7.26
CA LYS A 79 5.13 -3.29 8.53
C LYS A 79 6.49 -3.76 9.04
N CYS A 80 7.51 -2.92 8.89
CA CYS A 80 8.86 -3.15 9.36
C CYS A 80 8.96 -3.13 10.90
N SER A 81 10.14 -3.34 11.45
CA SER A 81 10.38 -3.53 12.88
C SER A 81 9.93 -2.34 13.74
N SER A 82 10.19 -1.11 13.30
CA SER A 82 9.82 0.12 14.02
C SER A 82 8.31 0.25 14.27
N SER A 83 7.48 -0.35 13.41
CA SER A 83 6.03 -0.33 13.56
C SER A 83 5.50 -1.17 14.71
N GLY A 84 6.29 -2.13 15.25
CA GLY A 84 5.86 -3.14 16.21
C GLY A 84 4.86 -4.17 15.66
N MET A 85 4.47 -4.07 14.38
CA MET A 85 3.43 -4.91 13.77
C MET A 85 3.98 -5.99 12.82
N LYS A 86 5.30 -6.08 12.64
CA LYS A 86 5.98 -7.01 11.72
C LYS A 86 5.49 -8.46 11.86
N LYS A 87 5.28 -8.93 13.10
CA LYS A 87 4.81 -10.31 13.38
C LYS A 87 3.38 -10.61 12.90
N LYS A 88 2.59 -9.58 12.60
CA LYS A 88 1.21 -9.74 12.10
C LYS A 88 1.14 -9.81 10.58
N MET A 89 2.24 -9.59 9.89
CA MET A 89 2.28 -9.62 8.43
C MET A 89 2.09 -11.03 7.89
N LEU A 90 1.21 -11.16 6.91
CA LEU A 90 0.93 -12.43 6.27
C LEU A 90 1.91 -12.63 5.09
N LEU A 91 3.05 -13.28 5.35
CA LEU A 91 4.16 -13.40 4.40
C LEU A 91 3.76 -14.01 3.04
N LYS A 92 2.71 -14.81 2.99
CA LYS A 92 2.20 -15.36 1.72
C LYS A 92 1.72 -14.28 0.76
N ASN A 93 1.21 -13.13 1.24
CA ASN A 93 0.77 -12.03 0.39
C ASN A 93 1.92 -11.52 -0.49
N TYR A 94 3.11 -11.38 0.09
CA TYR A 94 4.29 -10.84 -0.60
C TYR A 94 4.91 -11.81 -1.61
N LYS A 95 4.49 -13.08 -1.60
CA LYS A 95 4.91 -14.09 -2.58
C LYS A 95 3.99 -14.16 -3.81
N VAL A 96 2.76 -13.71 -3.66
CA VAL A 96 1.74 -13.82 -4.72
C VAL A 96 1.47 -12.52 -5.46
N VAL A 97 2.00 -11.39 -5.00
CA VAL A 97 1.95 -10.11 -5.73
C VAL A 97 2.66 -10.22 -7.08
N GLY A 98 2.23 -9.44 -8.04
CA GLY A 98 2.73 -9.48 -9.42
C GLY A 98 3.08 -8.10 -9.96
N THR A 99 3.34 -8.03 -11.27
CA THR A 99 3.89 -6.83 -11.95
C THR A 99 3.06 -5.56 -11.82
N HIS A 100 1.76 -5.69 -11.57
CA HIS A 100 0.84 -4.54 -11.41
C HIS A 100 0.61 -4.15 -9.95
N ASP A 101 1.21 -4.92 -9.02
CA ASP A 101 1.05 -4.69 -7.59
C ASP A 101 2.24 -3.90 -7.03
N ILE A 102 2.04 -3.33 -5.85
CA ILE A 102 3.04 -2.56 -5.13
C ILE A 102 3.23 -3.16 -3.74
N ILE A 103 4.47 -3.40 -3.34
CA ILE A 103 4.82 -3.63 -1.93
C ILE A 103 5.37 -2.33 -1.38
N LYS A 104 4.77 -1.82 -0.32
CA LYS A 104 5.13 -0.55 0.30
C LYS A 104 5.80 -0.75 1.65
N PHE A 105 6.92 -0.07 1.84
CA PHE A 105 7.68 -0.04 3.08
C PHE A 105 7.70 1.39 3.63
N VAL A 106 7.42 1.55 4.92
CA VAL A 106 7.60 2.82 5.62
C VAL A 106 8.87 2.71 6.45
N ILE A 107 9.87 3.53 6.11
CA ILE A 107 11.23 3.45 6.63
C ILE A 107 11.45 4.56 7.67
N GLY A 108 11.64 4.16 8.92
CA GLY A 108 11.94 5.04 10.04
C GLY A 108 13.40 5.00 10.49
N ASP A 109 14.12 3.93 10.14
CA ASP A 109 15.52 3.75 10.47
C ASP A 109 16.19 2.74 9.52
N LYS A 110 17.48 2.47 9.71
CA LYS A 110 18.23 1.50 8.91
C LYS A 110 17.72 0.07 9.09
N GLN A 111 17.23 -0.29 10.28
CA GLN A 111 16.68 -1.63 10.52
C GLN A 111 15.40 -1.88 9.71
N ASP A 112 14.55 -0.87 9.54
CA ASP A 112 13.37 -0.97 8.66
C ASP A 112 13.78 -1.18 7.20
N PHE A 113 14.84 -0.52 6.76
CA PHE A 113 15.39 -0.72 5.42
C PHE A 113 15.91 -2.15 5.24
N GLU A 114 16.68 -2.67 6.19
CA GLU A 114 17.18 -4.05 6.19
C GLU A 114 16.03 -5.08 6.21
N ASP A 115 14.94 -4.80 6.93
CA ASP A 115 13.74 -5.63 6.93
C ASP A 115 13.09 -5.69 5.54
N ALA A 116 13.06 -4.55 4.83
CA ALA A 116 12.53 -4.47 3.47
C ALA A 116 13.41 -5.28 2.50
N VAL A 117 14.73 -5.07 2.53
CA VAL A 117 15.71 -5.83 1.73
C VAL A 117 15.58 -7.33 1.98
N TYR A 118 15.48 -7.74 3.25
CA TYR A 118 15.30 -9.13 3.63
C TYR A 118 14.02 -9.75 3.04
N LEU A 119 12.89 -9.01 3.05
CA LEU A 119 11.66 -9.47 2.42
C LEU A 119 11.83 -9.60 0.91
N ILE A 120 12.41 -8.60 0.26
CA ILE A 120 12.64 -8.53 -1.19
C ILE A 120 13.50 -9.70 -1.64
N SER A 121 14.61 -9.99 -0.94
CA SER A 121 15.53 -11.09 -1.28
C SER A 121 14.89 -12.48 -1.19
N ARG A 122 13.77 -12.62 -0.50
CA ARG A 122 12.97 -13.86 -0.42
C ARG A 122 11.84 -13.96 -1.43
N GLY A 123 11.72 -12.96 -2.24
CA GLY A 123 11.10 -12.87 -3.54
C GLY A 123 9.59 -13.10 -3.62
N ALA A 124 8.94 -12.22 -4.37
CA ALA A 124 7.76 -12.54 -5.14
C ALA A 124 8.17 -13.42 -6.32
N SER A 125 7.26 -14.29 -6.79
CA SER A 125 7.52 -15.11 -8.00
C SER A 125 7.63 -14.25 -9.27
N ILE A 126 7.10 -13.03 -9.22
CA ILE A 126 7.09 -12.02 -10.30
C ILE A 126 7.30 -10.67 -9.62
N ASP A 127 8.26 -9.87 -10.09
CA ASP A 127 8.64 -8.62 -9.45
C ASP A 127 7.54 -7.55 -9.48
N PRO A 128 6.98 -7.17 -8.32
CA PRO A 128 6.11 -6.02 -8.18
C PRO A 128 6.91 -4.71 -8.25
N VAL A 129 6.24 -3.58 -8.02
CA VAL A 129 6.92 -2.32 -7.68
C VAL A 129 7.19 -2.31 -6.17
N TYR A 130 8.41 -1.97 -5.79
CA TYR A 130 8.78 -1.78 -4.38
C TYR A 130 8.82 -0.29 -4.05
N ALA A 131 7.91 0.15 -3.17
CA ALA A 131 7.75 1.55 -2.81
C ALA A 131 8.35 1.82 -1.42
N PHE A 132 9.41 2.60 -1.35
CA PHE A 132 10.02 3.04 -0.11
C PHE A 132 9.49 4.43 0.27
N SER A 133 8.91 4.54 1.45
CA SER A 133 8.36 5.80 1.98
C SER A 133 9.11 6.18 3.25
N PRO A 134 9.72 7.36 3.34
CA PRO A 134 10.26 7.81 4.62
C PRO A 134 9.13 7.95 5.65
N MET A 135 9.36 7.51 6.88
CA MET A 135 8.44 7.75 7.99
C MET A 135 8.47 9.25 8.35
N PHE A 136 7.29 9.82 8.57
CA PHE A 136 7.15 11.21 9.02
C PHE A 136 6.79 11.28 10.50
N LYS A 137 7.49 12.13 11.23
CA LYS A 137 7.20 12.50 12.61
C LYS A 137 7.25 14.02 12.73
N ASP A 138 6.21 14.61 13.33
CA ASP A 138 6.09 16.07 13.53
C ASP A 138 6.30 16.89 12.22
N GLY A 139 5.76 16.37 11.11
CA GLY A 139 5.82 17.03 9.80
C GLY A 139 7.17 16.90 9.07
N LYS A 140 8.13 16.16 9.61
CA LYS A 140 9.45 15.95 9.00
C LYS A 140 9.72 14.47 8.75
N PRO A 141 10.48 14.12 7.69
CA PRO A 141 10.94 12.77 7.51
C PRO A 141 11.91 12.39 8.64
N VAL A 142 11.79 11.19 9.18
CA VAL A 142 12.70 10.66 10.22
C VAL A 142 14.03 10.24 9.60
N VAL A 143 13.97 9.68 8.39
CA VAL A 143 15.14 9.42 7.53
C VAL A 143 15.08 10.40 6.37
N GLU A 144 16.14 11.14 6.15
CA GLU A 144 16.22 12.07 5.03
C GLU A 144 16.15 11.33 3.68
N ILE A 145 15.46 11.92 2.70
CA ILE A 145 15.24 11.27 1.40
C ILE A 145 16.58 10.93 0.73
N ASN A 146 17.56 11.84 0.78
CA ASN A 146 18.87 11.60 0.20
C ASN A 146 19.63 10.44 0.89
N GLU A 147 19.43 10.25 2.18
CA GLU A 147 19.99 9.13 2.93
C GLU A 147 19.33 7.82 2.51
N LEU A 148 18.01 7.80 2.39
CA LEU A 148 17.27 6.64 1.91
C LEU A 148 17.66 6.26 0.47
N LEU A 149 17.81 7.25 -0.42
CA LEU A 149 18.30 7.04 -1.79
C LEU A 149 19.69 6.40 -1.79
N LYS A 150 20.61 6.90 -0.96
CA LYS A 150 21.95 6.33 -0.83
C LYS A 150 21.91 4.87 -0.39
N TRP A 151 21.07 4.51 0.59
CA TRP A 151 20.93 3.12 1.01
C TRP A 151 20.40 2.22 -0.10
N ILE A 152 19.49 2.73 -0.93
CA ILE A 152 18.94 1.99 -2.08
C ILE A 152 20.02 1.80 -3.15
N GLU A 153 20.80 2.81 -3.46
CA GLU A 153 21.85 2.77 -4.47
C GLU A 153 23.04 1.84 -4.08
N GLU A 154 23.32 1.75 -2.77
CA GLU A 154 24.40 0.90 -2.25
C GLU A 154 23.99 -0.58 -2.05
N GLU A 155 22.70 -0.91 -2.18
CA GLU A 155 22.17 -2.25 -1.89
C GLU A 155 22.05 -3.11 -3.16
N GLU A 156 23.00 -4.02 -3.37
CA GLU A 156 23.07 -4.89 -4.55
C GLU A 156 21.80 -5.74 -4.76
N ALA A 157 21.11 -6.13 -3.68
CA ALA A 157 19.88 -6.92 -3.77
C ALA A 157 18.72 -6.16 -4.42
N LEU A 158 18.83 -4.85 -4.57
CA LEU A 158 17.83 -3.99 -5.18
C LEU A 158 18.15 -3.63 -6.64
N GLU A 159 19.35 -4.01 -7.13
CA GLU A 159 19.75 -3.77 -8.51
C GLU A 159 18.77 -4.45 -9.48
N TYR A 160 18.40 -3.75 -10.55
CA TYR A 160 17.44 -4.20 -11.58
C TYR A 160 15.97 -4.36 -11.13
N LEU A 161 15.63 -4.05 -9.89
CA LEU A 161 14.25 -4.07 -9.41
C LEU A 161 13.52 -2.76 -9.72
N ARG A 162 12.20 -2.82 -9.77
CA ARG A 162 11.35 -1.63 -9.95
C ARG A 162 11.13 -0.94 -8.63
N ILE A 163 11.94 0.08 -8.34
CA ILE A 163 11.91 0.83 -7.09
C ILE A 163 11.33 2.21 -7.31
N VAL A 164 10.51 2.67 -6.39
CA VAL A 164 9.99 4.04 -6.32
C VAL A 164 10.15 4.60 -4.91
N ILE A 165 10.51 5.87 -4.82
CA ILE A 165 10.37 6.62 -3.57
C ILE A 165 8.96 7.18 -3.52
N ASN A 166 8.19 6.70 -2.56
CA ASN A 166 6.82 7.12 -2.35
C ASN A 166 6.76 8.21 -1.27
N VAL A 167 6.62 9.44 -1.71
CA VAL A 167 6.56 10.60 -0.82
C VAL A 167 5.12 11.02 -0.61
N GLN A 168 4.69 11.12 0.63
CA GLN A 168 3.36 11.63 0.98
C GLN A 168 3.32 13.15 0.82
N ILE A 169 3.01 13.63 -0.39
CA ILE A 169 3.06 15.05 -0.77
C ILE A 169 2.23 15.93 0.18
N HIS A 170 1.07 15.46 0.64
CA HIS A 170 0.22 16.19 1.58
C HIS A 170 0.95 16.54 2.89
N LYS A 171 1.87 15.69 3.35
CA LYS A 171 2.68 15.96 4.55
C LYS A 171 3.73 17.03 4.32
N PHE A 172 4.25 17.16 3.10
CA PHE A 172 5.18 18.24 2.75
C PHE A 172 4.44 19.57 2.57
N LEU A 173 3.23 19.53 2.04
CA LEU A 173 2.45 20.73 1.77
C LEU A 173 1.61 21.20 2.97
N ASN A 174 1.60 20.45 4.09
CA ASN A 174 0.74 20.70 5.25
C ASN A 174 -0.74 20.85 4.90
N ILE A 175 -1.22 20.08 3.91
CA ILE A 175 -2.63 19.99 3.52
C ILE A 175 -3.22 18.71 4.08
N ALA A 176 -4.46 18.81 4.61
CA ALA A 176 -5.20 17.70 5.18
C ALA A 176 -5.75 16.76 4.08
#